data_8038e0be3589440acda098e249ad31ec
#
_entry.id   8038e0be3589440acda098e249ad31ec
#
_cell.length_a   1.000
_cell.length_b   1.000
_cell.length_c   1.000
_cell.angle_alpha   90.00
_cell.angle_beta   90.00
_cell.angle_gamma   90.00
#
_symmetry.space_group_name_H-M   'P 1'
#
loop_
_entity.id
_entity.type
_entity.pdbx_description
1 polymer ?
#
loop_
_entity_poly.entity_id
_entity_poly.type
_entity_poly.pdbx_seq_one_letter_code
_entity_poly.pdbx_strand_id
1 'polypeptide(L)'
;MASRRDSRYLAGMSEADPIPTPRGERQRKPDWIRVKAPISQGYMQTKALMRSLNLATVCEEAACPNIGECWTKKHATVMILGDTCTRACAFCNVKTGMPRAVDPLEPEHVATAAAELGLEHIVITSVDRDDLPDGGAMQFVKVIEALRRETPSTTIEILTPDFRNKPESAIAAIVDALSLIHISSPRDS
;
A
#
# COMPACT_ATOMS: atom_id res chain seq x y z
N MET A 1 -11.26 -35.74 1.27
CA MET A 1 -12.14 -35.80 0.09
C MET A 1 -11.85 -34.59 -0.78
N ALA A 2 -11.12 -34.78 -1.87
CA ALA A 2 -10.73 -33.69 -2.76
C ALA A 2 -11.89 -33.34 -3.69
N SER A 3 -12.32 -32.08 -3.65
CA SER A 3 -13.34 -31.50 -4.52
C SER A 3 -12.84 -31.48 -5.96
N ARG A 4 -13.56 -32.15 -6.84
CA ARG A 4 -13.32 -32.17 -8.29
C ARG A 4 -13.53 -30.75 -8.83
N ARG A 5 -12.46 -30.11 -9.27
CA ARG A 5 -12.55 -28.88 -10.08
C ARG A 5 -13.31 -29.21 -11.37
N ASP A 6 -14.32 -28.40 -11.66
CA ASP A 6 -15.22 -28.56 -12.80
C ASP A 6 -14.42 -28.46 -14.11
N SER A 7 -14.23 -29.60 -14.76
CA SER A 7 -13.47 -29.79 -16.00
C SER A 7 -14.10 -29.13 -17.23
N ARG A 8 -15.26 -28.47 -17.06
CA ARG A 8 -16.03 -27.91 -18.18
C ARG A 8 -15.55 -26.53 -18.66
N TYR A 9 -14.66 -25.86 -17.90
CA TYR A 9 -14.15 -24.55 -18.30
C TYR A 9 -12.98 -24.63 -19.30
N LEU A 10 -12.39 -25.80 -19.49
CA LEU A 10 -11.22 -25.99 -20.38
C LEU A 10 -11.55 -26.61 -21.75
N ALA A 11 -12.80 -26.94 -22.03
CA ALA A 11 -13.20 -27.62 -23.27
C ALA A 11 -13.43 -26.68 -24.47
N GLY A 12 -13.11 -25.40 -24.37
CA GLY A 12 -13.30 -24.41 -25.44
C GLY A 12 -12.05 -23.64 -25.86
N MET A 13 -10.90 -23.96 -25.29
CA MET A 13 -9.64 -23.37 -25.75
C MET A 13 -9.10 -24.26 -26.89
N SER A 14 -9.40 -23.90 -28.14
CA SER A 14 -8.62 -24.36 -29.28
C SER A 14 -7.15 -24.07 -29.00
N GLU A 15 -6.25 -24.98 -29.41
CA GLU A 15 -4.81 -24.70 -29.43
C GLU A 15 -4.63 -23.30 -30.07
N ALA A 16 -4.32 -22.32 -29.22
CA ALA A 16 -4.00 -21.00 -29.71
C ALA A 16 -2.71 -21.15 -30.50
N ASP A 17 -2.81 -20.92 -31.81
CA ASP A 17 -1.63 -20.77 -32.65
C ASP A 17 -0.62 -19.89 -31.90
N PRO A 18 0.67 -20.29 -31.86
CA PRO A 18 1.68 -19.52 -31.17
C PRO A 18 1.63 -18.10 -31.75
N ILE A 19 1.35 -17.11 -30.90
CA ILE A 19 1.34 -15.70 -31.29
C ILE A 19 2.67 -15.45 -32.02
N PRO A 20 2.66 -15.18 -33.33
CA PRO A 20 3.89 -14.91 -34.06
C PRO A 20 4.53 -13.69 -33.42
N THR A 21 5.61 -13.88 -32.69
CA THR A 21 6.46 -12.77 -32.25
C THR A 21 7.12 -12.20 -33.51
N PRO A 22 6.72 -11.04 -33.99
CA PRO A 22 7.44 -10.43 -35.10
C PRO A 22 8.85 -10.12 -34.60
N ARG A 23 9.87 -10.77 -35.14
CA ARG A 23 11.24 -10.25 -35.12
C ARG A 23 11.31 -9.06 -36.09
N GLY A 24 10.43 -8.07 -35.85
CA GLY A 24 10.44 -6.77 -36.48
C GLY A 24 11.03 -5.76 -35.52
N GLU A 25 11.71 -4.76 -36.02
CA GLU A 25 12.26 -3.65 -35.24
C GLU A 25 11.33 -3.25 -34.12
N ARG A 26 11.82 -3.34 -32.86
CA ARG A 26 11.06 -2.88 -31.72
C ARG A 26 10.73 -1.42 -31.91
N GLN A 27 9.49 -1.12 -32.25
CA GLN A 27 9.03 0.25 -32.38
C GLN A 27 9.42 1.02 -31.11
N ARG A 28 10.07 2.15 -31.31
CA ARG A 28 10.48 3.00 -30.21
C ARG A 28 9.24 3.45 -29.44
N LYS A 29 9.21 3.23 -28.13
CA LYS A 29 8.09 3.69 -27.31
C LYS A 29 7.89 5.20 -27.49
N PRO A 30 6.65 5.69 -27.60
CA PRO A 30 6.37 7.11 -27.65
C PRO A 30 7.03 7.86 -26.48
N ASP A 31 7.42 9.11 -26.70
CA ASP A 31 8.19 9.88 -25.72
C ASP A 31 7.42 10.11 -24.41
N TRP A 32 6.08 10.11 -24.45
CA TRP A 32 5.24 10.23 -23.27
C TRP A 32 5.20 8.97 -22.37
N ILE A 33 5.67 7.81 -22.84
CA ILE A 33 5.82 6.57 -22.05
C ILE A 33 7.16 6.52 -21.30
N ARG A 34 8.02 7.52 -21.48
CA ARG A 34 9.34 7.53 -20.83
C ARG A 34 9.21 7.92 -19.36
N VAL A 35 9.53 6.97 -18.49
CA VAL A 35 9.70 7.23 -17.07
C VAL A 35 11.11 7.72 -16.81
N LYS A 36 11.25 8.82 -16.07
CA LYS A 36 12.56 9.30 -15.63
C LYS A 36 13.14 8.34 -14.60
N ALA A 37 14.43 8.03 -14.71
CA ALA A 37 15.12 7.24 -13.70
C ALA A 37 15.02 7.92 -12.31
N PRO A 38 14.77 7.16 -11.23
CA PRO A 38 14.62 7.71 -9.88
C PRO A 38 15.99 8.02 -9.26
N ILE A 39 16.65 9.10 -9.72
CA ILE A 39 18.00 9.52 -9.31
C ILE A 39 18.03 10.90 -8.65
N SER A 40 16.88 11.54 -8.46
CA SER A 40 16.84 12.87 -7.84
C SER A 40 17.25 12.83 -6.35
N GLN A 41 17.76 13.92 -5.83
CA GLN A 41 18.13 14.05 -4.42
C GLN A 41 16.91 13.81 -3.51
N GLY A 42 15.74 14.37 -3.86
CA GLY A 42 14.51 14.16 -3.10
C GLY A 42 14.08 12.69 -3.05
N TYR A 43 14.17 11.96 -4.17
CA TYR A 43 13.93 10.52 -4.18
C TYR A 43 14.88 9.78 -3.24
N MET A 44 16.19 10.09 -3.29
CA MET A 44 17.18 9.40 -2.46
C MET A 44 16.98 9.67 -0.96
N GLN A 45 16.59 10.90 -0.61
CA GLN A 45 16.27 11.29 0.77
C GLN A 45 15.03 10.52 1.28
N THR A 46 13.93 10.53 0.51
CA THR A 46 12.72 9.79 0.87
C THR A 46 12.99 8.30 1.03
N LYS A 47 13.78 7.72 0.10
CA LYS A 47 14.15 6.30 0.18
C LYS A 47 14.99 6.00 1.43
N ALA A 48 15.96 6.82 1.75
CA ALA A 48 16.80 6.64 2.93
C ALA A 48 15.96 6.71 4.22
N LEU A 49 15.02 7.65 4.30
CA LEU A 49 14.12 7.81 5.42
C LEU A 49 13.20 6.58 5.60
N MET A 50 12.52 6.14 4.54
CA MET A 50 11.65 4.95 4.61
C MET A 50 12.43 3.73 5.10
N ARG A 51 13.67 3.54 4.65
CA ARG A 51 14.52 2.43 5.07
C ARG A 51 15.03 2.56 6.50
N SER A 52 15.39 3.77 6.95
CA SER A 52 15.85 3.99 8.33
C SER A 52 14.76 3.72 9.36
N LEU A 53 13.50 3.95 8.98
CA LEU A 53 12.32 3.70 9.80
C LEU A 53 11.69 2.31 9.57
N ASN A 54 12.32 1.46 8.74
CA ASN A 54 11.85 0.11 8.40
C ASN A 54 10.40 0.09 7.87
N LEU A 55 10.02 1.11 7.09
CA LEU A 55 8.69 1.22 6.50
C LEU A 55 8.62 0.57 5.12
N ALA A 56 7.54 -0.16 4.87
CA ALA A 56 7.17 -0.65 3.55
C ALA A 56 6.36 0.39 2.80
N THR A 57 6.51 0.46 1.47
CA THR A 57 5.72 1.35 0.62
C THR A 57 5.14 0.58 -0.56
N VAL A 58 3.90 0.87 -0.92
CA VAL A 58 3.29 0.35 -2.15
C VAL A 58 4.11 0.74 -3.37
N CYS A 59 4.76 1.91 -3.32
CA CYS A 59 5.57 2.41 -4.42
C CYS A 59 6.74 1.49 -4.77
N GLU A 60 7.37 0.86 -3.78
CA GLU A 60 8.45 -0.13 -3.98
C GLU A 60 7.86 -1.51 -4.31
N GLU A 61 6.92 -2.00 -3.50
CA GLU A 61 6.37 -3.34 -3.63
C GLU A 61 5.61 -3.56 -4.96
N ALA A 62 4.87 -2.55 -5.42
CA ALA A 62 4.19 -2.58 -6.70
C ALA A 62 5.08 -2.23 -7.90
N ALA A 63 6.39 -1.99 -7.68
CA ALA A 63 7.33 -1.54 -8.72
C ALA A 63 6.78 -0.35 -9.52
N CYS A 64 6.23 0.66 -8.81
CA CYS A 64 5.53 1.79 -9.40
C CYS A 64 6.44 2.59 -10.34
N PRO A 65 6.08 2.80 -11.61
CA PRO A 65 6.91 3.55 -12.56
C PRO A 65 7.06 5.03 -12.20
N ASN A 66 6.15 5.58 -11.39
CA ASN A 66 6.13 6.99 -11.01
C ASN A 66 6.87 7.29 -9.70
N ILE A 67 7.47 6.27 -9.08
CA ILE A 67 8.13 6.39 -7.76
C ILE A 67 9.14 7.55 -7.71
N GLY A 68 9.92 7.73 -8.79
CA GLY A 68 10.93 8.79 -8.86
C GLY A 68 10.33 10.20 -8.78
N GLU A 69 9.19 10.43 -9.43
CA GLU A 69 8.50 11.71 -9.41
C GLU A 69 7.78 11.94 -8.08
N CYS A 70 7.01 10.96 -7.62
CA CYS A 70 6.25 11.04 -6.37
C CYS A 70 7.18 11.29 -5.18
N TRP A 71 8.25 10.52 -5.05
CA TRP A 71 9.18 10.68 -3.94
C TRP A 71 10.02 11.96 -4.01
N THR A 72 10.27 12.48 -5.22
CA THR A 72 10.86 13.82 -5.36
C THR A 72 9.95 14.91 -4.81
N LYS A 73 8.63 14.71 -4.95
CA LYS A 73 7.59 15.61 -4.41
C LYS A 73 7.20 15.28 -2.97
N LYS A 74 7.93 14.35 -2.32
CA LYS A 74 7.65 13.87 -0.96
C LYS A 74 6.27 13.21 -0.81
N HIS A 75 5.74 12.61 -1.87
CA HIS A 75 4.49 11.84 -1.83
C HIS A 75 4.82 10.36 -1.77
N ALA A 76 4.34 9.68 -0.74
CA ALA A 76 4.50 8.24 -0.59
C ALA A 76 3.19 7.60 -0.09
N THR A 77 2.90 6.40 -0.58
CA THR A 77 1.84 5.55 -0.02
C THR A 77 2.50 4.54 0.89
N VAL A 78 2.27 4.69 2.17
CA VAL A 78 2.85 3.81 3.20
C VAL A 78 1.98 2.55 3.32
N MET A 79 2.65 1.40 3.35
CA MET A 79 2.01 0.11 3.54
C MET A 79 2.36 -0.41 4.94
N ILE A 80 1.36 -0.48 5.80
CA ILE A 80 1.50 -0.97 7.17
C ILE A 80 1.27 -2.47 7.28
N LEU A 81 1.58 -3.05 8.46
CA LEU A 81 1.49 -4.49 8.75
C LEU A 81 2.53 -5.34 8.03
N GLY A 82 3.59 -4.70 7.52
CA GLY A 82 4.73 -5.35 6.89
C GLY A 82 4.64 -5.44 5.37
N ASP A 83 5.49 -6.29 4.78
CA ASP A 83 5.71 -6.46 3.34
C ASP A 83 5.13 -7.76 2.77
N THR A 84 4.49 -8.58 3.60
CA THR A 84 4.04 -9.93 3.23
C THR A 84 2.54 -10.05 3.48
N CYS A 85 1.78 -10.39 2.43
CA CYS A 85 0.33 -10.53 2.44
C CYS A 85 -0.07 -12.00 2.63
N THR A 86 -1.17 -12.25 3.36
CA THR A 86 -1.74 -13.60 3.51
C THR A 86 -2.48 -14.08 2.25
N ARG A 87 -2.76 -13.17 1.30
CA ARG A 87 -3.52 -13.47 0.07
C ARG A 87 -2.68 -13.30 -1.19
N ALA A 88 -2.97 -14.14 -2.20
CA ALA A 88 -2.32 -14.15 -3.51
C ALA A 88 -3.29 -13.62 -4.57
N CYS A 89 -3.41 -12.32 -4.71
CA CYS A 89 -4.22 -11.69 -5.73
C CYS A 89 -3.47 -11.66 -7.08
N ALA A 90 -4.12 -12.10 -8.16
CA ALA A 90 -3.48 -12.26 -9.47
C ALA A 90 -2.93 -10.95 -10.08
N PHE A 91 -3.46 -9.79 -9.67
CA PHE A 91 -3.06 -8.47 -10.14
C PHE A 91 -2.06 -7.76 -9.20
N CYS A 92 -1.74 -8.36 -8.04
CA CYS A 92 -0.93 -7.73 -7.00
C CYS A 92 0.51 -8.24 -7.05
N ASN A 93 1.48 -7.34 -6.94
CA ASN A 93 2.90 -7.67 -6.92
C ASN A 93 3.49 -7.81 -5.51
N VAL A 94 2.67 -7.62 -4.47
CA VAL A 94 3.11 -7.75 -3.08
C VAL A 94 3.43 -9.21 -2.77
N LYS A 95 4.49 -9.43 -2.02
CA LYS A 95 4.93 -10.75 -1.60
C LYS A 95 3.85 -11.48 -0.82
N THR A 96 3.59 -12.73 -1.19
CA THR A 96 2.61 -13.59 -0.52
C THR A 96 3.31 -14.60 0.39
N GLY A 97 2.73 -14.84 1.56
CA GLY A 97 3.27 -15.83 2.50
C GLY A 97 2.74 -15.67 3.92
N MET A 98 3.51 -16.20 4.87
CA MET A 98 3.23 -16.00 6.30
C MET A 98 3.88 -14.68 6.74
N PRO A 99 3.09 -13.68 7.17
CA PRO A 99 3.61 -12.41 7.64
C PRO A 99 4.37 -12.57 8.96
N ARG A 100 5.27 -11.63 9.22
CA ARG A 100 5.91 -11.51 10.54
C ARG A 100 4.95 -10.97 11.60
N ALA A 101 5.37 -11.02 12.86
CA ALA A 101 4.64 -10.34 13.94
C ALA A 101 4.49 -8.84 13.62
N VAL A 102 3.37 -8.27 14.07
CA VAL A 102 3.12 -6.82 13.91
C VAL A 102 4.18 -6.04 14.69
N ASP A 103 4.79 -5.07 14.04
CA ASP A 103 5.74 -4.17 14.68
C ASP A 103 5.00 -3.15 15.54
N PRO A 104 5.18 -3.14 16.87
CA PRO A 104 4.52 -2.19 17.74
C PRO A 104 4.99 -0.74 17.54
N LEU A 105 6.16 -0.51 16.94
CA LEU A 105 6.73 0.81 16.68
C LEU A 105 6.35 1.35 15.30
N GLU A 106 5.74 0.56 14.44
CA GLU A 106 5.35 0.99 13.09
C GLU A 106 4.48 2.27 13.08
N PRO A 107 3.49 2.45 14.00
CA PRO A 107 2.72 3.69 14.06
C PRO A 107 3.57 4.94 14.28
N GLU A 108 4.52 4.87 15.21
CA GLU A 108 5.44 5.98 15.49
C GLU A 108 6.39 6.25 14.32
N HIS A 109 6.87 5.19 13.69
CA HIS A 109 7.73 5.31 12.51
C HIS A 109 7.00 5.98 11.34
N VAL A 110 5.73 5.65 11.11
CA VAL A 110 4.89 6.29 10.08
C VAL A 110 4.69 7.77 10.40
N ALA A 111 4.36 8.11 11.63
CA ALA A 111 4.17 9.49 12.05
C ALA A 111 5.46 10.31 11.94
N THR A 112 6.60 9.74 12.33
CA THR A 112 7.94 10.35 12.17
C THR A 112 8.24 10.60 10.69
N ALA A 113 7.99 9.62 9.82
CA ALA A 113 8.21 9.78 8.38
C ALA A 113 7.35 10.91 7.80
N ALA A 114 6.09 11.00 8.19
CA ALA A 114 5.17 12.05 7.74
C ALA A 114 5.66 13.44 8.19
N ALA A 115 6.12 13.58 9.42
CA ALA A 115 6.65 14.81 9.97
C ALA A 115 7.96 15.23 9.28
N GLU A 116 8.94 14.33 9.12
CA GLU A 116 10.22 14.63 8.48
C GLU A 116 10.09 14.97 7.00
N LEU A 117 9.14 14.33 6.29
CA LEU A 117 8.83 14.66 4.90
C LEU A 117 8.01 15.94 4.78
N GLY A 118 7.36 16.40 5.86
CA GLY A 118 6.46 17.54 5.86
C GLY A 118 5.29 17.31 4.93
N LEU A 119 4.61 16.15 5.08
CA LEU A 119 3.52 15.76 4.20
C LEU A 119 2.26 16.58 4.52
N GLU A 120 1.65 17.16 3.49
CA GLU A 120 0.30 17.74 3.58
C GLU A 120 -0.78 16.67 3.47
N HIS A 121 -0.47 15.56 2.79
CA HIS A 121 -1.36 14.43 2.57
C HIS A 121 -0.59 13.12 2.61
N ILE A 122 -1.10 12.14 3.33
CA ILE A 122 -0.55 10.78 3.41
C ILE A 122 -1.61 9.73 3.09
N VAL A 123 -1.23 8.75 2.29
CA VAL A 123 -2.07 7.58 2.02
C VAL A 123 -1.53 6.39 2.80
N ILE A 124 -2.37 5.77 3.61
CA ILE A 124 -2.05 4.57 4.38
C ILE A 124 -2.83 3.39 3.81
N THR A 125 -2.14 2.35 3.49
CA THR A 125 -2.72 1.06 3.10
C THR A 125 -2.07 -0.08 3.87
N SER A 126 -2.50 -1.31 3.66
CA SER A 126 -1.90 -2.48 4.29
C SER A 126 -1.88 -3.71 3.41
N VAL A 127 -1.10 -4.69 3.81
CA VAL A 127 -1.28 -6.09 3.37
C VAL A 127 -2.51 -6.70 4.06
N ASP A 128 -3.09 -7.74 3.45
CA ASP A 128 -4.10 -8.56 4.17
C ASP A 128 -3.44 -9.37 5.28
N ARG A 129 -4.06 -9.36 6.45
CA ARG A 129 -3.64 -10.08 7.66
C ARG A 129 -4.77 -10.96 8.17
N ASP A 130 -5.13 -11.96 7.34
CA ASP A 130 -6.17 -12.94 7.74
C ASP A 130 -5.78 -13.74 8.99
N ASP A 131 -4.48 -13.77 9.30
CA ASP A 131 -3.90 -14.38 10.50
C ASP A 131 -4.23 -13.61 11.80
N LEU A 132 -4.55 -12.32 11.72
CA LEU A 132 -4.91 -11.51 12.88
C LEU A 132 -6.43 -11.56 13.15
N PRO A 133 -6.86 -11.56 14.42
CA PRO A 133 -8.28 -11.62 14.77
C PRO A 133 -9.10 -10.47 14.19
N ASP A 134 -8.53 -9.27 14.15
CA ASP A 134 -9.14 -8.03 13.67
C ASP A 134 -8.72 -7.66 12.23
N GLY A 135 -7.93 -8.53 11.56
CA GLY A 135 -7.38 -8.23 10.23
C GLY A 135 -6.37 -7.07 10.21
N GLY A 136 -5.90 -6.63 11.37
CA GLY A 136 -4.97 -5.50 11.52
C GLY A 136 -5.64 -4.14 11.71
N ALA A 137 -6.95 -4.10 11.94
CA ALA A 137 -7.72 -2.85 12.12
C ALA A 137 -7.16 -1.95 13.22
N MET A 138 -6.76 -2.53 14.37
CA MET A 138 -6.18 -1.77 15.47
C MET A 138 -4.83 -1.14 15.13
N GLN A 139 -4.10 -1.68 14.17
CA GLN A 139 -2.87 -1.04 13.69
C GLN A 139 -3.18 0.24 12.88
N PHE A 140 -4.23 0.23 12.04
CA PHE A 140 -4.72 1.44 11.40
C PHE A 140 -5.08 2.53 12.42
N VAL A 141 -5.85 2.16 13.46
CA VAL A 141 -6.23 3.09 14.54
C VAL A 141 -4.99 3.73 15.16
N LYS A 142 -4.01 2.93 15.58
CA LYS A 142 -2.77 3.44 16.18
C LYS A 142 -1.98 4.36 15.24
N VAL A 143 -1.92 4.03 13.95
CA VAL A 143 -1.25 4.87 12.94
C VAL A 143 -1.97 6.20 12.78
N ILE A 144 -3.30 6.21 12.73
CA ILE A 144 -4.10 7.43 12.65
C ILE A 144 -3.86 8.31 13.89
N GLU A 145 -3.90 7.73 15.09
CA GLU A 145 -3.65 8.44 16.33
C GLU A 145 -2.25 9.02 16.40
N ALA A 146 -1.22 8.25 16.02
CA ALA A 146 0.16 8.72 15.97
C ALA A 146 0.34 9.87 14.98
N LEU A 147 -0.20 9.76 13.77
CA LEU A 147 -0.18 10.83 12.77
C LEU A 147 -0.87 12.10 13.27
N ARG A 148 -2.01 11.98 13.97
CA ARG A 148 -2.72 13.14 14.51
C ARG A 148 -1.96 13.83 15.61
N ARG A 149 -1.23 13.07 16.41
CA ARG A 149 -0.38 13.62 17.46
C ARG A 149 0.81 14.40 16.88
N GLU A 150 1.50 13.82 15.87
CA GLU A 150 2.74 14.37 15.33
C GLU A 150 2.51 15.37 14.18
N THR A 151 1.50 15.14 13.36
CA THR A 151 1.18 15.94 12.16
C THR A 151 -0.31 16.28 12.07
N PRO A 152 -0.86 17.10 12.99
CA PRO A 152 -2.30 17.34 13.11
C PRO A 152 -2.93 17.98 11.86
N SER A 153 -2.14 18.67 11.05
CA SER A 153 -2.60 19.31 9.81
C SER A 153 -2.57 18.40 8.58
N THR A 154 -1.92 17.23 8.66
CA THR A 154 -1.80 16.31 7.54
C THR A 154 -3.14 15.64 7.25
N THR A 155 -3.60 15.69 6.00
CA THR A 155 -4.76 14.93 5.56
C THR A 155 -4.41 13.45 5.47
N ILE A 156 -5.21 12.60 6.11
CA ILE A 156 -5.02 11.15 6.10
C ILE A 156 -6.06 10.51 5.20
N GLU A 157 -5.59 9.77 4.21
CA GLU A 157 -6.39 8.88 3.38
C GLU A 157 -6.05 7.44 3.73
N ILE A 158 -7.04 6.58 3.87
CA ILE A 158 -6.82 5.16 4.10
C ILE A 158 -7.43 4.31 2.99
N LEU A 159 -6.68 3.30 2.58
CA LEU A 159 -7.12 2.26 1.67
C LEU A 159 -7.04 0.93 2.43
N THR A 160 -8.16 0.52 2.99
CA THR A 160 -8.27 -0.68 3.81
C THR A 160 -8.39 -1.96 2.98
N PRO A 161 -7.99 -3.13 3.52
CA PRO A 161 -8.40 -4.41 2.98
C PRO A 161 -9.93 -4.63 3.15
N ASP A 162 -10.45 -5.71 2.59
CA ASP A 162 -11.88 -6.03 2.67
C ASP A 162 -12.34 -6.56 4.05
N PHE A 163 -11.43 -6.79 4.99
CA PHE A 163 -11.68 -7.37 6.31
C PHE A 163 -12.57 -8.62 6.28
N ARG A 164 -12.42 -9.44 5.26
CA ARG A 164 -13.23 -10.64 5.05
C ARG A 164 -13.22 -11.55 6.27
N ASN A 165 -14.41 -11.91 6.75
CA ASN A 165 -14.63 -12.74 7.93
C ASN A 165 -14.07 -12.14 9.24
N LYS A 166 -13.89 -10.82 9.29
CA LYS A 166 -13.52 -10.09 10.52
C LYS A 166 -14.77 -9.48 11.16
N PRO A 167 -14.72 -9.20 12.48
CA PRO A 167 -15.86 -8.58 13.16
C PRO A 167 -16.11 -7.17 12.62
N GLU A 168 -17.36 -6.78 12.51
CA GLU A 168 -17.78 -5.46 12.04
C GLU A 168 -17.19 -4.32 12.89
N SER A 169 -16.96 -4.58 14.17
CA SER A 169 -16.28 -3.68 15.12
C SER A 169 -14.87 -3.30 14.67
N ALA A 170 -14.20 -4.12 13.86
CA ALA A 170 -12.87 -3.80 13.31
C ALA A 170 -12.95 -2.59 12.36
N ILE A 171 -13.93 -2.59 11.48
CA ILE A 171 -14.16 -1.46 10.55
C ILE A 171 -14.66 -0.25 11.33
N ALA A 172 -15.59 -0.43 12.27
CA ALA A 172 -16.12 0.64 13.11
C ALA A 172 -15.00 1.38 13.84
N ALA A 173 -14.05 0.67 14.44
CA ALA A 173 -12.91 1.29 15.15
C ALA A 173 -12.07 2.21 14.23
N ILE A 174 -11.85 1.84 12.96
CA ILE A 174 -11.13 2.68 12.00
C ILE A 174 -11.95 3.94 11.66
N VAL A 175 -13.26 3.75 11.42
CA VAL A 175 -14.16 4.87 11.12
C VAL A 175 -14.22 5.85 12.29
N ASP A 176 -14.30 5.36 13.52
CA ASP A 176 -14.31 6.18 14.72
C ASP A 176 -13.00 6.96 14.86
N ALA A 177 -11.85 6.32 14.65
CA ALA A 177 -10.55 7.00 14.69
C ALA A 177 -10.42 8.11 13.64
N LEU A 178 -11.00 7.93 12.46
CA LEU A 178 -11.06 8.96 11.42
C LEU A 178 -12.08 10.07 11.75
N SER A 179 -13.24 9.72 12.32
CA SER A 179 -14.33 10.65 12.62
C SER A 179 -13.96 11.66 13.68
N LEU A 180 -13.16 11.29 14.67
CA LEU A 180 -12.63 12.21 15.70
C LEU A 180 -11.83 13.38 15.09
N ILE A 181 -11.44 13.27 13.84
CA ILE A 181 -10.68 14.28 13.09
C ILE A 181 -11.58 15.35 12.49
N HIS A 182 -12.79 15.01 12.09
CA HIS A 182 -13.76 16.00 11.55
C HIS A 182 -14.29 16.95 12.62
N ILE A 183 -14.33 16.51 13.88
CA ILE A 183 -14.84 17.32 15.00
C ILE A 183 -13.82 18.37 15.48
N SER A 184 -12.53 18.15 15.21
CA SER A 184 -11.45 19.04 15.65
C SER A 184 -10.85 19.90 14.53
N SER A 185 -11.44 19.91 13.33
CA SER A 185 -10.97 20.75 12.24
C SER A 185 -11.31 22.22 12.50
N PRO A 186 -10.31 23.14 12.46
CA PRO A 186 -10.57 24.57 12.65
C PRO A 186 -11.48 25.22 11.60
N ARG A 187 -11.96 24.47 10.61
CA ARG A 187 -12.86 24.98 9.57
C ARG A 187 -14.33 24.98 9.98
N ASP A 188 -14.67 24.39 11.12
CA ASP A 188 -16.04 24.29 11.63
C ASP A 188 -16.28 25.22 12.85
N SER A 189 -15.39 26.21 13.06
CA SER A 189 -15.51 27.24 14.10
C SER A 189 -15.69 28.65 13.51
#